data_addeb6f1fb16cbf3cebf85669ef765c7
#
_entry.id   addeb6f1fb16cbf3cebf85669ef765c7
#
_cell.length_a   1.000
_cell.length_b   1.000
_cell.length_c   1.000
_cell.angle_alpha   90.00
_cell.angle_beta   90.00
_cell.angle_gamma   90.00
#
_symmetry.space_group_name_H-M   'P 1'
#
loop_
_entity.id
_entity.type
_entity.pdbx_description
1 polymer ?
#
loop_
_entity_poly.entity_id
_entity_poly.type
_entity_poly.pdbx_seq_one_letter_code
_entity_poly.pdbx_strand_id
1 'polypeptide(L)'
;QISQIAYDNVKSELLIVGVLLLASFGMIFLFVKGSIKYQVFMLSIILVTIIDLWHIDFKTLHWDNKTSMESYFKTPDYVDWIIKNEKDLNSFRVLNLDKGQPVRENTLAYWRLQNIYGYQGAKLRIYQDMDDVVGMTNPAAWRLMSTKYIITDQPYNDSVFTTVFKGSKYILRNNNFYPKAFFVKNTKTATGLEILNSIKTGEVNPQETAFLEKDPGVKIDASDSTATAQITAYDIHSITVDAEASGNNLLYLSEVYYPDWKVYIDGQPAEILKTNYLFR
;
A
#
# COMPACT_ATOMS: atom_id res chain seq x y z
N GLN A 1 16.29 -12.93 24.61
CA GLN A 1 16.09 -14.16 23.80
C GLN A 1 16.39 -13.93 22.31
N ILE A 2 15.80 -12.92 21.65
CA ILE A 2 16.08 -12.60 20.22
C ILE A 2 17.54 -12.21 19.99
N SER A 3 18.15 -11.43 20.88
CA SER A 3 19.55 -11.00 20.77
C SER A 3 20.54 -12.18 20.89
N GLN A 4 20.22 -13.19 21.70
CA GLN A 4 21.07 -14.38 21.85
C GLN A 4 21.03 -15.25 20.59
N ILE A 5 19.82 -15.47 20.03
CA ILE A 5 19.65 -16.23 18.78
C ILE A 5 20.38 -15.53 17.62
N ALA A 6 20.24 -14.19 17.53
CA ALA A 6 20.95 -13.42 16.52
C ALA A 6 22.49 -13.54 16.68
N TYR A 7 23.00 -13.47 17.91
CA TYR A 7 24.43 -13.61 18.19
C TYR A 7 24.95 -15.00 17.80
N ASP A 8 24.25 -16.07 18.17
CA ASP A 8 24.64 -17.44 17.87
C ASP A 8 24.63 -17.72 16.35
N ASN A 9 23.65 -17.15 15.63
CA ASN A 9 23.62 -17.22 14.17
C ASN A 9 24.80 -16.49 13.54
N VAL A 10 25.08 -15.25 13.93
CA VAL A 10 26.24 -14.48 13.42
C VAL A 10 27.55 -15.21 13.71
N LYS A 11 27.73 -15.78 14.91
CA LYS A 11 28.92 -16.54 15.27
C LYS A 11 29.12 -17.77 14.38
N SER A 12 28.05 -18.52 14.10
CA SER A 12 28.12 -19.70 13.23
C SER A 12 28.48 -19.34 11.79
N GLU A 13 27.89 -18.24 11.27
CA GLU A 13 28.19 -17.74 9.92
C GLU A 13 29.65 -17.28 9.79
N LEU A 14 30.15 -16.53 10.76
CA LEU A 14 31.57 -16.10 10.78
C LEU A 14 32.54 -17.29 10.79
N LEU A 15 32.18 -18.37 11.46
CA LEU A 15 33.01 -19.58 11.51
C LEU A 15 33.04 -20.26 10.13
N ILE A 16 31.90 -20.39 9.45
CA ILE A 16 31.81 -20.99 8.11
C ILE A 16 32.58 -20.15 7.10
N VAL A 17 32.36 -18.83 7.08
CA VAL A 17 33.09 -17.90 6.20
C VAL A 17 34.58 -17.99 6.46
N GLY A 18 35.01 -18.06 7.72
CA GLY A 18 36.44 -18.25 8.10
C GLY A 18 37.02 -19.52 7.53
N VAL A 19 36.30 -20.64 7.61
CA VAL A 19 36.75 -21.93 7.04
C VAL A 19 36.86 -21.85 5.52
N LEU A 20 35.87 -21.29 4.84
CA LEU A 20 35.85 -21.13 3.38
C LEU A 20 37.02 -20.21 2.89
N LEU A 21 37.27 -19.13 3.61
CA LEU A 21 38.41 -18.24 3.33
C LEU A 21 39.75 -18.99 3.50
N LEU A 22 39.95 -19.71 4.60
CA LEU A 22 41.20 -20.49 4.82
C LEU A 22 41.38 -21.55 3.74
N ALA A 23 40.31 -22.24 3.34
CA ALA A 23 40.35 -23.21 2.24
C ALA A 23 40.77 -22.54 0.92
N SER A 24 40.14 -21.40 0.59
CA SER A 24 40.46 -20.63 -0.62
C SER A 24 41.91 -20.15 -0.64
N PHE A 25 42.37 -19.57 0.48
CA PHE A 25 43.79 -19.16 0.61
C PHE A 25 44.76 -20.33 0.51
N GLY A 26 44.43 -21.47 1.14
CA GLY A 26 45.22 -22.68 1.05
C GLY A 26 45.36 -23.19 -0.39
N MET A 27 44.28 -23.20 -1.16
CA MET A 27 44.28 -23.60 -2.57
C MET A 27 45.10 -22.66 -3.44
N ILE A 28 44.96 -21.33 -3.24
CA ILE A 28 45.77 -20.32 -3.94
C ILE A 28 47.25 -20.51 -3.62
N PHE A 29 47.60 -20.71 -2.34
CA PHE A 29 48.97 -20.93 -1.90
C PHE A 29 49.59 -22.18 -2.55
N LEU A 30 48.88 -23.32 -2.54
CA LEU A 30 49.35 -24.56 -3.14
C LEU A 30 49.51 -24.44 -4.66
N PHE A 31 48.64 -23.67 -5.33
CA PHE A 31 48.75 -23.41 -6.75
C PHE A 31 49.96 -22.54 -7.08
N VAL A 32 50.16 -21.43 -6.35
CA VAL A 32 51.30 -20.53 -6.55
C VAL A 32 52.65 -21.27 -6.26
N LYS A 33 52.65 -22.18 -5.28
CA LYS A 33 53.82 -23.02 -4.96
C LYS A 33 54.09 -24.10 -6.04
N GLY A 34 53.18 -24.26 -7.02
CA GLY A 34 53.29 -25.30 -8.04
C GLY A 34 52.98 -26.72 -7.56
N SER A 35 52.41 -26.87 -6.34
CA SER A 35 52.08 -28.18 -5.74
C SER A 35 50.85 -28.83 -6.34
N ILE A 36 49.96 -28.08 -6.97
CA ILE A 36 48.75 -28.57 -7.61
C ILE A 36 48.64 -28.09 -9.07
N LYS A 37 48.06 -28.93 -9.93
CA LYS A 37 47.82 -28.58 -11.34
C LYS A 37 46.70 -27.56 -11.47
N TYR A 38 46.75 -26.75 -12.52
CA TYR A 38 45.74 -25.74 -12.85
C TYR A 38 44.27 -26.30 -12.83
N GLN A 39 44.10 -27.50 -13.39
CA GLN A 39 42.75 -28.15 -13.42
C GLN A 39 42.23 -28.46 -12.02
N VAL A 40 43.09 -28.93 -11.09
CA VAL A 40 42.71 -29.20 -9.70
C VAL A 40 42.37 -27.90 -8.97
N PHE A 41 43.19 -26.85 -9.19
CA PHE A 41 42.92 -25.54 -8.63
C PHE A 41 41.55 -25.00 -9.07
N MET A 42 41.26 -24.99 -10.38
CA MET A 42 39.98 -24.54 -10.90
C MET A 42 38.78 -25.31 -10.36
N LEU A 43 38.86 -26.63 -10.32
CA LEU A 43 37.81 -27.47 -9.75
C LEU A 43 37.60 -27.21 -8.25
N SER A 44 38.66 -26.97 -7.50
CA SER A 44 38.57 -26.65 -6.08
C SER A 44 37.91 -25.33 -5.82
N ILE A 45 38.23 -24.28 -6.58
CA ILE A 45 37.58 -22.95 -6.46
C ILE A 45 36.09 -23.03 -6.81
N ILE A 46 35.74 -23.73 -7.90
CA ILE A 46 34.35 -23.97 -8.28
C ILE A 46 33.62 -24.70 -7.14
N LEU A 47 34.22 -25.74 -6.56
CA LEU A 47 33.60 -26.48 -5.46
C LEU A 47 33.38 -25.61 -4.21
N VAL A 48 34.35 -24.80 -3.82
CA VAL A 48 34.22 -23.87 -2.69
C VAL A 48 33.09 -22.87 -2.96
N THR A 49 33.01 -22.31 -4.17
CA THR A 49 31.95 -21.39 -4.55
C THR A 49 30.57 -22.07 -4.51
N ILE A 50 30.45 -23.29 -5.00
CA ILE A 50 29.19 -24.05 -4.95
C ILE A 50 28.78 -24.30 -3.48
N ILE A 51 29.72 -24.67 -2.61
CA ILE A 51 29.42 -24.90 -1.19
C ILE A 51 28.94 -23.62 -0.51
N ASP A 52 29.61 -22.49 -0.78
CA ASP A 52 29.20 -21.18 -0.22
C ASP A 52 27.81 -20.77 -0.66
N LEU A 53 27.53 -20.80 -1.96
CA LEU A 53 26.20 -20.48 -2.50
C LEU A 53 25.13 -21.45 -1.99
N TRP A 54 25.42 -22.77 -1.98
CA TRP A 54 24.49 -23.77 -1.49
C TRP A 54 24.14 -23.58 -0.01
N HIS A 55 25.12 -23.21 0.81
CA HIS A 55 24.89 -22.95 2.22
C HIS A 55 23.90 -21.80 2.45
N ILE A 56 24.02 -20.72 1.67
CA ILE A 56 23.11 -19.56 1.74
C ILE A 56 21.74 -19.93 1.21
N ASP A 57 21.70 -20.56 0.03
CA ASP A 57 20.43 -20.92 -0.63
C ASP A 57 19.61 -21.90 0.20
N PHE A 58 20.27 -22.90 0.82
CA PHE A 58 19.57 -23.89 1.63
C PHE A 58 18.90 -23.31 2.87
N LYS A 59 19.40 -22.21 3.41
CA LYS A 59 18.78 -21.49 4.52
C LYS A 59 17.57 -20.65 4.11
N THR A 60 17.58 -20.17 2.87
CA THR A 60 16.52 -19.31 2.34
C THR A 60 15.42 -20.07 1.62
N LEU A 61 15.74 -21.27 1.11
CA LEU A 61 14.78 -22.15 0.44
C LEU A 61 13.88 -22.84 1.48
N HIS A 62 12.66 -22.35 1.60
CA HIS A 62 11.60 -23.06 2.34
C HIS A 62 10.85 -23.96 1.36
N TRP A 63 10.94 -25.27 1.60
CA TRP A 63 10.20 -26.26 0.82
C TRP A 63 8.82 -26.44 1.45
N ASP A 64 7.84 -25.73 0.95
CA ASP A 64 6.45 -25.94 1.31
C ASP A 64 5.85 -27.08 0.49
N ASN A 65 4.88 -27.80 1.06
CA ASN A 65 4.10 -28.77 0.33
C ASN A 65 3.42 -28.07 -0.84
N LYS A 66 3.50 -28.66 -2.04
CA LYS A 66 2.87 -28.14 -3.26
C LYS A 66 1.36 -28.00 -3.04
N THR A 67 0.93 -26.81 -2.70
CA THR A 67 -0.49 -26.45 -2.68
C THR A 67 -0.98 -26.32 -4.12
N SER A 68 -2.14 -26.86 -4.44
CA SER A 68 -2.67 -26.67 -5.80
C SER A 68 -2.95 -25.17 -6.04
N MET A 69 -2.66 -24.69 -7.24
CA MET A 69 -2.98 -23.29 -7.63
C MET A 69 -4.45 -22.93 -7.32
N GLU A 70 -5.36 -23.89 -7.57
CA GLU A 70 -6.79 -23.73 -7.30
C GLU A 70 -7.10 -23.47 -5.81
N SER A 71 -6.43 -24.19 -4.90
CA SER A 71 -6.64 -23.96 -3.46
C SER A 71 -6.05 -22.65 -2.97
N TYR A 72 -4.93 -22.21 -3.58
CA TYR A 72 -4.29 -20.93 -3.25
C TYR A 72 -5.15 -19.73 -3.67
N PHE A 73 -5.81 -19.81 -4.83
CA PHE A 73 -6.67 -18.75 -5.35
C PHE A 73 -8.17 -18.98 -5.09
N LYS A 74 -8.51 -19.90 -4.18
CA LYS A 74 -9.90 -20.05 -3.73
C LYS A 74 -10.37 -18.76 -3.09
N THR A 75 -11.47 -18.21 -3.61
CA THR A 75 -12.05 -16.98 -3.09
C THR A 75 -12.45 -17.14 -1.61
N PRO A 76 -11.88 -16.35 -0.69
CA PRO A 76 -12.31 -16.36 0.70
C PRO A 76 -13.77 -15.91 0.82
N ASP A 77 -14.46 -16.41 1.83
CA ASP A 77 -15.89 -16.13 2.07
C ASP A 77 -16.18 -14.64 2.26
N TYR A 78 -15.30 -13.90 2.95
CA TYR A 78 -15.44 -12.46 3.13
C TYR A 78 -15.23 -11.67 1.82
N VAL A 79 -14.36 -12.14 0.91
CA VAL A 79 -14.17 -11.54 -0.41
C VAL A 79 -15.40 -11.81 -1.29
N ASP A 80 -15.89 -13.05 -1.30
CA ASP A 80 -17.10 -13.45 -2.02
C ASP A 80 -18.32 -12.63 -1.58
N TRP A 81 -18.43 -12.37 -0.27
CA TRP A 81 -19.49 -11.51 0.26
C TRP A 81 -19.41 -10.10 -0.29
N ILE A 82 -18.22 -9.46 -0.32
CA ILE A 82 -18.05 -8.10 -0.86
C ILE A 82 -18.45 -8.08 -2.35
N ILE A 83 -17.94 -9.03 -3.14
CA ILE A 83 -18.23 -9.08 -4.59
C ILE A 83 -19.73 -9.24 -4.87
N LYS A 84 -20.45 -10.03 -4.05
CA LYS A 84 -21.89 -10.26 -4.22
C LYS A 84 -22.74 -9.08 -3.78
N ASN A 85 -22.28 -8.28 -2.82
CA ASN A 85 -23.06 -7.19 -2.25
C ASN A 85 -22.75 -5.81 -2.87
N GLU A 86 -21.65 -5.69 -3.63
CA GLU A 86 -21.26 -4.44 -4.28
C GLU A 86 -21.34 -4.54 -5.80
N LYS A 87 -22.00 -3.56 -6.40
CA LYS A 87 -22.16 -3.49 -7.87
C LYS A 87 -20.91 -2.97 -8.57
N ASP A 88 -20.18 -2.06 -7.93
CA ASP A 88 -18.97 -1.44 -8.46
C ASP A 88 -17.86 -1.46 -7.42
N LEU A 89 -16.87 -2.35 -7.64
CA LEU A 89 -15.70 -2.50 -6.78
C LEU A 89 -14.71 -1.34 -6.88
N ASN A 90 -14.83 -0.48 -7.90
CA ASN A 90 -13.99 0.68 -8.08
C ASN A 90 -14.49 1.92 -7.30
N SER A 91 -15.71 1.90 -6.80
CA SER A 91 -16.31 3.03 -6.10
C SER A 91 -15.83 3.24 -4.66
N PHE A 92 -15.09 2.26 -4.10
CA PHE A 92 -14.60 2.28 -2.72
C PHE A 92 -13.27 1.56 -2.58
N ARG A 93 -12.69 1.64 -1.38
CA ARG A 93 -11.53 0.85 -0.98
C ARG A 93 -11.82 0.06 0.29
N VAL A 94 -10.96 -0.93 0.55
CA VAL A 94 -10.98 -1.76 1.75
C VAL A 94 -9.68 -1.60 2.54
N LEU A 95 -9.71 -1.97 3.81
CA LEU A 95 -8.52 -2.16 4.63
C LEU A 95 -8.55 -3.56 5.22
N ASN A 96 -7.51 -4.35 4.99
CA ASN A 96 -7.34 -5.66 5.61
C ASN A 96 -6.47 -5.55 6.85
N LEU A 97 -7.03 -5.97 8.00
CA LEU A 97 -6.34 -6.00 9.30
C LEU A 97 -6.16 -7.45 9.77
N ASP A 98 -5.00 -7.72 10.36
CA ASP A 98 -4.75 -8.90 11.18
C ASP A 98 -4.30 -8.44 12.57
N LYS A 99 -4.98 -8.92 13.61
CA LYS A 99 -4.76 -8.50 15.01
C LYS A 99 -4.71 -6.96 15.17
N GLY A 100 -5.56 -6.26 14.45
CA GLY A 100 -5.65 -4.80 14.47
C GLY A 100 -4.54 -4.06 13.71
N GLN A 101 -3.64 -4.77 13.03
CA GLN A 101 -2.58 -4.17 12.23
C GLN A 101 -2.84 -4.34 10.72
N PRO A 102 -2.50 -3.36 9.87
CA PRO A 102 -2.64 -3.48 8.43
C PRO A 102 -1.77 -4.61 7.86
N VAL A 103 -2.39 -5.45 7.04
CA VAL A 103 -1.70 -6.60 6.44
C VAL A 103 -0.89 -6.15 5.23
N ARG A 104 0.41 -6.46 5.22
CA ARG A 104 1.35 -6.13 4.14
C ARG A 104 1.29 -7.16 3.02
N GLU A 105 0.14 -7.33 2.39
CA GLU A 105 -0.04 -8.23 1.26
C GLU A 105 -0.91 -7.61 0.17
N ASN A 106 -0.78 -8.11 -1.06
CA ASN A 106 -1.53 -7.63 -2.22
C ASN A 106 -2.57 -8.65 -2.69
N THR A 107 -2.88 -9.65 -1.91
CA THR A 107 -3.76 -10.78 -2.29
C THR A 107 -5.15 -10.30 -2.73
N LEU A 108 -5.70 -9.26 -2.10
CA LEU A 108 -7.00 -8.69 -2.45
C LEU A 108 -7.06 -8.13 -3.87
N ALA A 109 -5.93 -7.71 -4.43
CA ALA A 109 -5.85 -7.22 -5.81
C ALA A 109 -6.20 -8.30 -6.85
N TYR A 110 -6.01 -9.59 -6.53
CA TYR A 110 -6.43 -10.69 -7.39
C TYR A 110 -7.93 -10.67 -7.67
N TRP A 111 -8.74 -10.29 -6.68
CA TRP A 111 -10.19 -10.13 -6.80
C TRP A 111 -10.61 -8.68 -7.12
N ARG A 112 -9.67 -7.83 -7.57
CA ARG A 112 -9.89 -6.42 -7.91
C ARG A 112 -10.43 -5.56 -6.75
N LEU A 113 -10.22 -5.98 -5.51
CA LEU A 113 -10.50 -5.16 -4.34
C LEU A 113 -9.34 -4.21 -4.10
N GLN A 114 -9.63 -2.92 -4.12
CA GLN A 114 -8.63 -1.88 -3.89
C GLN A 114 -8.35 -1.76 -2.38
N ASN A 115 -7.21 -2.27 -1.94
CA ASN A 115 -6.77 -2.17 -0.55
C ASN A 115 -5.95 -0.88 -0.35
N ILE A 116 -6.23 -0.14 0.74
CA ILE A 116 -5.47 1.07 1.09
C ILE A 116 -4.09 0.75 1.67
N TYR A 117 -3.77 -0.50 1.95
CA TYR A 117 -2.47 -0.92 2.44
C TYR A 117 -2.03 -2.22 1.76
N GLY A 118 -0.72 -2.34 1.53
CA GLY A 118 -0.15 -3.49 0.88
C GLY A 118 1.37 -3.42 0.87
N TYR A 119 2.00 -4.28 0.09
CA TYR A 119 3.44 -4.27 -0.11
C TYR A 119 3.80 -3.70 -1.48
N GLN A 120 4.64 -2.67 -1.50
CA GLN A 120 5.22 -2.09 -2.70
C GLN A 120 6.68 -1.71 -2.42
N GLY A 121 7.61 -2.29 -3.18
CA GLY A 121 9.04 -2.02 -3.04
C GLY A 121 9.44 -0.59 -3.43
N ALA A 122 8.71 0.02 -4.37
CA ALA A 122 8.90 1.41 -4.82
C ALA A 122 7.71 2.30 -4.41
N LYS A 123 7.38 2.30 -3.11
CA LYS A 123 6.28 3.10 -2.57
C LYS A 123 6.53 4.60 -2.81
N LEU A 124 5.50 5.33 -3.24
CA LEU A 124 5.58 6.78 -3.38
C LEU A 124 5.87 7.45 -2.03
N ARG A 125 6.77 8.42 -2.01
CA ARG A 125 7.16 9.13 -0.80
C ARG A 125 5.97 9.77 -0.09
N ILE A 126 5.08 10.43 -0.81
CA ILE A 126 3.88 11.05 -0.24
C ILE A 126 2.95 10.03 0.43
N TYR A 127 2.91 8.79 -0.08
CA TYR A 127 2.15 7.70 0.53
C TYR A 127 2.82 7.18 1.80
N GLN A 128 4.15 7.09 1.80
CA GLN A 128 4.92 6.72 2.98
C GLN A 128 4.80 7.79 4.09
N ASP A 129 4.86 9.06 3.74
CA ASP A 129 4.68 10.15 4.71
C ASP A 129 3.29 10.12 5.37
N MET A 130 2.24 9.78 4.61
CA MET A 130 0.90 9.57 5.17
C MET A 130 0.89 8.39 6.14
N ASP A 131 1.54 7.28 5.80
CA ASP A 131 1.66 6.11 6.67
C ASP A 131 2.45 6.41 7.94
N ASP A 132 3.61 7.08 7.81
CA ASP A 132 4.51 7.38 8.93
C ASP A 132 3.94 8.40 9.92
N VAL A 133 3.24 9.44 9.43
CA VAL A 133 2.75 10.54 10.26
C VAL A 133 1.33 10.29 10.76
N VAL A 134 0.43 9.89 9.86
CA VAL A 134 -1.00 9.70 10.18
C VAL A 134 -1.29 8.27 10.61
N GLY A 135 -0.72 7.29 9.89
CA GLY A 135 -0.95 5.86 10.09
C GLY A 135 -2.19 5.35 9.36
N MET A 136 -2.07 4.14 8.79
CA MET A 136 -3.16 3.51 8.03
C MET A 136 -4.28 2.92 8.90
N THR A 137 -4.13 2.93 10.22
CA THR A 137 -5.20 2.58 11.18
C THR A 137 -6.01 3.79 11.64
N ASN A 138 -5.64 5.00 11.22
CA ASN A 138 -6.34 6.22 11.60
C ASN A 138 -7.66 6.37 10.81
N PRO A 139 -8.83 6.50 11.45
CA PRO A 139 -10.12 6.67 10.77
C PRO A 139 -10.20 7.91 9.88
N ALA A 140 -9.42 8.97 10.16
CA ALA A 140 -9.36 10.15 9.30
C ALA A 140 -8.72 9.82 7.95
N ALA A 141 -7.67 8.99 7.92
CA ALA A 141 -7.10 8.46 6.67
C ALA A 141 -8.14 7.64 5.88
N TRP A 142 -8.95 6.83 6.57
CA TRP A 142 -9.98 6.01 5.91
C TRP A 142 -11.04 6.86 5.19
N ARG A 143 -11.44 7.97 5.77
CA ARG A 143 -12.36 8.93 5.13
C ARG A 143 -11.77 9.51 3.85
N LEU A 144 -10.53 9.99 3.91
CA LEU A 144 -9.82 10.54 2.75
C LEU A 144 -9.59 9.49 1.64
N MET A 145 -9.34 8.25 2.04
CA MET A 145 -9.06 7.13 1.14
C MET A 145 -10.32 6.41 0.66
N SER A 146 -11.51 6.90 0.95
CA SER A 146 -12.78 6.26 0.57
C SER A 146 -12.86 4.80 1.01
N THR A 147 -12.46 4.52 2.25
CA THR A 147 -12.45 3.16 2.81
C THR A 147 -13.82 2.81 3.36
N LYS A 148 -14.54 1.96 2.64
CA LYS A 148 -15.90 1.52 2.97
C LYS A 148 -15.93 0.32 3.91
N TYR A 149 -15.02 -0.63 3.69
CA TYR A 149 -14.98 -1.87 4.46
C TYR A 149 -13.64 -2.08 5.14
N ILE A 150 -13.71 -2.52 6.40
CA ILE A 150 -12.56 -2.99 7.16
C ILE A 150 -12.73 -4.50 7.34
N ILE A 151 -11.78 -5.28 6.85
CA ILE A 151 -11.70 -6.73 7.03
C ILE A 151 -10.85 -6.97 8.28
N THR A 152 -11.37 -7.70 9.26
CA THR A 152 -10.72 -7.85 10.57
C THR A 152 -11.04 -9.21 11.21
N ASP A 153 -10.29 -9.56 12.27
CA ASP A 153 -10.47 -10.82 13.01
C ASP A 153 -11.50 -10.71 14.13
N GLN A 154 -11.97 -9.50 14.44
CA GLN A 154 -12.92 -9.25 15.53
C GLN A 154 -14.13 -8.44 15.06
N PRO A 155 -15.33 -8.76 15.51
CA PRO A 155 -16.51 -7.95 15.26
C PRO A 155 -16.42 -6.65 16.07
N TYR A 156 -16.95 -5.57 15.48
CA TYR A 156 -17.05 -4.29 16.17
C TYR A 156 -18.28 -3.53 15.68
N ASN A 157 -19.02 -2.92 16.60
CA ASN A 157 -20.18 -2.08 16.28
C ASN A 157 -20.21 -0.85 17.18
N ASP A 158 -20.36 0.30 16.55
CA ASP A 158 -20.62 1.58 17.20
C ASP A 158 -21.41 2.50 16.26
N SER A 159 -21.38 3.82 16.48
CA SER A 159 -22.01 4.79 15.58
C SER A 159 -21.32 4.90 14.22
N VAL A 160 -20.02 4.56 14.14
CA VAL A 160 -19.19 4.66 12.93
C VAL A 160 -19.12 3.35 12.17
N PHE A 161 -19.10 2.21 12.89
CA PHE A 161 -18.88 0.89 12.29
C PHE A 161 -20.04 -0.06 12.57
N THR A 162 -20.41 -0.82 11.54
CA THR A 162 -21.38 -1.91 11.65
C THR A 162 -20.80 -3.20 11.12
N THR A 163 -20.81 -4.26 11.90
CA THR A 163 -20.43 -5.60 11.42
C THR A 163 -21.50 -6.09 10.45
N VAL A 164 -21.15 -6.23 9.17
CA VAL A 164 -22.07 -6.62 8.08
C VAL A 164 -21.87 -8.06 7.61
N PHE A 165 -20.73 -8.68 7.96
CA PHE A 165 -20.44 -10.08 7.65
C PHE A 165 -19.65 -10.74 8.77
N LYS A 166 -19.93 -12.03 8.99
CA LYS A 166 -19.28 -12.92 9.97
C LYS A 166 -18.96 -14.25 9.29
N GLY A 167 -17.69 -14.53 9.08
CA GLY A 167 -17.20 -15.75 8.46
C GLY A 167 -15.79 -16.08 8.93
N SER A 168 -14.90 -16.47 8.02
CA SER A 168 -13.48 -16.68 8.33
C SER A 168 -12.80 -15.39 8.82
N LYS A 169 -13.30 -14.24 8.38
CA LYS A 169 -13.04 -12.90 8.94
C LYS A 169 -14.37 -12.15 9.09
N TYR A 170 -14.30 -11.02 9.79
CA TYR A 170 -15.42 -10.09 9.90
C TYR A 170 -15.26 -8.94 8.90
N ILE A 171 -16.38 -8.43 8.39
CA ILE A 171 -16.39 -7.19 7.61
C ILE A 171 -17.14 -6.15 8.42
N LEU A 172 -16.47 -5.05 8.69
CA LEU A 172 -17.05 -3.84 9.27
C LEU A 172 -17.32 -2.86 8.15
N ARG A 173 -18.54 -2.36 8.05
CA ARG A 173 -18.89 -1.23 7.18
C ARG A 173 -18.61 0.06 7.91
N ASN A 174 -17.85 0.95 7.30
CA ASN A 174 -17.67 2.33 7.75
C ASN A 174 -18.89 3.16 7.35
N ASN A 175 -19.70 3.55 8.30
CA ASN A 175 -20.93 4.34 8.07
C ASN A 175 -20.61 5.80 7.69
N ASN A 176 -19.39 6.27 8.00
CA ASN A 176 -18.89 7.61 7.68
C ASN A 176 -17.94 7.61 6.47
N PHE A 177 -18.07 6.63 5.60
CA PHE A 177 -17.30 6.56 4.36
C PHE A 177 -17.73 7.66 3.39
N TYR A 178 -16.77 8.23 2.66
CA TYR A 178 -17.01 9.18 1.57
C TYR A 178 -16.78 8.54 0.21
N PRO A 179 -17.56 8.92 -0.83
CA PRO A 179 -17.31 8.49 -2.19
C PRO A 179 -15.94 8.96 -2.66
N LYS A 180 -15.42 8.37 -3.74
CA LYS A 180 -14.11 8.77 -4.29
C LYS A 180 -14.11 10.13 -4.96
N ALA A 181 -15.24 10.61 -5.44
CA ALA A 181 -15.38 11.93 -6.06
C ALA A 181 -16.49 12.71 -5.34
N PHE A 182 -16.20 13.92 -4.94
CA PHE A 182 -17.17 14.86 -4.35
C PHE A 182 -16.64 16.29 -4.40
N PHE A 183 -17.54 17.27 -4.32
CA PHE A 183 -17.16 18.67 -4.21
C PHE A 183 -16.89 19.06 -2.76
N VAL A 184 -15.87 19.91 -2.57
CA VAL A 184 -15.55 20.49 -1.25
C VAL A 184 -16.17 21.86 -1.11
N LYS A 185 -16.44 22.28 0.15
CA LYS A 185 -17.06 23.59 0.41
C LYS A 185 -16.05 24.72 0.50
N ASN A 186 -14.85 24.44 1.04
CA ASN A 186 -13.84 25.45 1.30
C ASN A 186 -12.45 24.89 1.03
N THR A 187 -11.48 25.80 0.86
CA THR A 187 -10.06 25.48 0.77
C THR A 187 -9.27 26.22 1.84
N LYS A 188 -8.19 25.62 2.30
CA LYS A 188 -7.20 26.22 3.21
C LYS A 188 -5.81 25.88 2.73
N THR A 189 -4.94 26.90 2.64
CA THR A 189 -3.54 26.69 2.32
C THR A 189 -2.75 26.41 3.60
N ALA A 190 -1.92 25.34 3.55
CA ALA A 190 -1.06 24.94 4.65
C ALA A 190 0.17 24.18 4.12
N THR A 191 1.23 24.09 4.93
CA THR A 191 2.40 23.27 4.58
C THR A 191 2.07 21.78 4.65
N GLY A 192 2.82 20.95 3.90
CA GLY A 192 2.57 19.50 3.87
C GLY A 192 2.56 18.86 5.28
N LEU A 193 3.45 19.29 6.18
CA LEU A 193 3.50 18.78 7.56
C LEU A 193 2.28 19.21 8.39
N GLU A 194 1.83 20.46 8.25
CA GLU A 194 0.60 20.94 8.90
C GLU A 194 -0.61 20.16 8.42
N ILE A 195 -0.71 19.89 7.11
CA ILE A 195 -1.80 19.09 6.54
C ILE A 195 -1.80 17.67 7.15
N LEU A 196 -0.65 16.98 7.16
CA LEU A 196 -0.54 15.64 7.76
C LEU A 196 -0.92 15.64 9.24
N ASN A 197 -0.48 16.63 10.01
CA ASN A 197 -0.85 16.74 11.43
C ASN A 197 -2.36 17.00 11.61
N SER A 198 -2.96 17.87 10.80
CA SER A 198 -4.41 18.12 10.85
C SER A 198 -5.23 16.86 10.47
N ILE A 199 -4.74 16.04 9.54
CA ILE A 199 -5.35 14.74 9.25
C ILE A 199 -5.21 13.81 10.45
N LYS A 200 -4.01 13.73 11.05
CA LYS A 200 -3.72 12.86 12.21
C LYS A 200 -4.62 13.17 13.40
N THR A 201 -4.88 14.44 13.68
CA THR A 201 -5.76 14.88 14.77
C THR A 201 -7.24 14.74 14.47
N GLY A 202 -7.58 14.42 13.20
CA GLY A 202 -8.98 14.31 12.76
C GLY A 202 -9.69 15.64 12.53
N GLU A 203 -8.95 16.75 12.50
CA GLU A 203 -9.50 18.09 12.20
C GLU A 203 -9.96 18.25 10.75
N VAL A 204 -9.43 17.40 9.84
CA VAL A 204 -9.80 17.42 8.43
C VAL A 204 -11.13 16.73 8.22
N ASN A 205 -12.15 17.52 7.90
CA ASN A 205 -13.35 17.01 7.24
C ASN A 205 -13.22 17.26 5.73
N PRO A 206 -12.96 16.23 4.91
CA PRO A 206 -12.63 16.43 3.50
C PRO A 206 -13.79 16.99 2.67
N GLN A 207 -15.05 16.86 3.09
CA GLN A 207 -16.18 17.49 2.41
C GLN A 207 -16.34 18.97 2.78
N GLU A 208 -15.90 19.36 3.96
CA GLU A 208 -16.00 20.77 4.38
C GLU A 208 -14.79 21.58 3.89
N THR A 209 -13.59 21.06 4.07
CA THR A 209 -12.37 21.82 3.76
C THR A 209 -11.30 20.92 3.15
N ALA A 210 -10.84 21.29 1.96
CA ALA A 210 -9.66 20.71 1.34
C ALA A 210 -8.43 21.54 1.66
N PHE A 211 -7.36 20.89 2.07
CA PHE A 211 -6.09 21.53 2.31
C PHE A 211 -5.22 21.47 1.05
N LEU A 212 -4.67 22.61 0.66
CA LEU A 212 -3.80 22.77 -0.50
C LEU A 212 -2.43 23.26 -0.04
N GLU A 213 -1.36 22.79 -0.68
CA GLU A 213 0.00 23.32 -0.43
C GLU A 213 0.26 24.64 -1.17
N LYS A 214 -0.58 24.97 -2.16
CA LYS A 214 -0.49 26.16 -2.99
C LYS A 214 -1.86 26.83 -3.08
N ASP A 215 -1.89 28.15 -3.06
CA ASP A 215 -3.11 28.93 -3.31
C ASP A 215 -3.61 28.62 -4.74
N PRO A 216 -4.88 28.25 -4.92
CA PRO A 216 -5.45 27.98 -6.23
C PRO A 216 -5.51 29.22 -7.13
N GLY A 217 -5.29 30.43 -6.61
CA GLY A 217 -5.33 31.70 -7.36
C GLY A 217 -6.74 32.16 -7.73
N VAL A 218 -7.75 31.39 -7.37
CA VAL A 218 -9.17 31.71 -7.58
C VAL A 218 -9.93 31.41 -6.28
N LYS A 219 -10.97 32.21 -6.01
CA LYS A 219 -11.85 31.89 -4.89
C LYS A 219 -12.66 30.64 -5.23
N ILE A 220 -12.60 29.66 -4.34
CA ILE A 220 -13.44 28.47 -4.43
C ILE A 220 -14.78 28.77 -3.79
N ASP A 221 -15.85 28.58 -4.53
CA ASP A 221 -17.22 28.70 -4.06
C ASP A 221 -17.65 27.41 -3.37
N ALA A 222 -18.43 27.54 -2.30
CA ALA A 222 -19.03 26.36 -1.68
C ALA A 222 -19.98 25.70 -2.66
N SER A 223 -19.85 24.38 -2.83
CA SER A 223 -20.81 23.62 -3.61
C SER A 223 -22.19 23.70 -2.96
N ASP A 224 -23.22 23.86 -3.77
CA ASP A 224 -24.60 23.83 -3.31
C ASP A 224 -25.09 22.38 -3.10
N SER A 225 -26.31 22.24 -2.59
CA SER A 225 -26.90 20.91 -2.32
C SER A 225 -27.29 20.13 -3.60
N THR A 226 -27.22 20.77 -4.77
CA THR A 226 -27.53 20.13 -6.06
C THR A 226 -26.26 19.62 -6.76
N ALA A 227 -25.09 20.03 -6.28
CA ALA A 227 -23.83 19.62 -6.86
C ALA A 227 -23.63 18.08 -6.76
N THR A 228 -23.35 17.46 -7.89
CA THR A 228 -23.16 16.00 -7.99
C THR A 228 -21.81 15.67 -8.63
N ALA A 229 -21.22 14.57 -8.21
CA ALA A 229 -20.01 14.03 -8.82
C ALA A 229 -20.06 12.50 -8.76
N GLN A 230 -19.96 11.85 -9.91
CA GLN A 230 -20.00 10.41 -10.03
C GLN A 230 -18.90 9.91 -10.97
N ILE A 231 -18.11 8.93 -10.54
CA ILE A 231 -17.19 8.22 -11.43
C ILE A 231 -18.02 7.30 -12.33
N THR A 232 -17.98 7.54 -13.63
CA THR A 232 -18.73 6.77 -14.64
C THR A 232 -17.87 5.76 -15.37
N ALA A 233 -16.54 5.96 -15.41
CA ALA A 233 -15.59 4.99 -15.89
C ALA A 233 -14.30 5.05 -15.08
N TYR A 234 -13.73 3.88 -14.79
CA TYR A 234 -12.50 3.76 -14.02
C TYR A 234 -11.59 2.71 -14.64
N ASP A 235 -10.42 3.15 -15.12
CA ASP A 235 -9.38 2.30 -15.67
C ASP A 235 -8.02 2.73 -15.11
N ILE A 236 -6.99 1.94 -15.33
CA ILE A 236 -5.62 2.18 -14.86
C ILE A 236 -5.07 3.52 -15.37
N HIS A 237 -5.42 3.89 -16.61
CA HIS A 237 -4.90 5.07 -17.30
C HIS A 237 -5.91 6.20 -17.46
N SER A 238 -7.16 5.99 -17.08
CA SER A 238 -8.20 7.00 -17.25
C SER A 238 -9.30 6.88 -16.20
N ILE A 239 -9.79 8.02 -15.75
CA ILE A 239 -10.95 8.12 -14.85
C ILE A 239 -11.86 9.15 -15.46
N THR A 240 -13.12 8.78 -15.69
CA THR A 240 -14.16 9.71 -16.15
C THR A 240 -15.09 10.01 -15.00
N VAL A 241 -15.29 11.29 -14.73
CA VAL A 241 -16.21 11.77 -13.71
C VAL A 241 -17.30 12.59 -14.40
N ASP A 242 -18.53 12.22 -14.17
CA ASP A 242 -19.68 13.06 -14.50
C ASP A 242 -19.95 13.97 -13.30
N ALA A 243 -19.92 15.29 -13.51
CA ALA A 243 -19.98 16.25 -12.43
C ALA A 243 -20.82 17.47 -12.83
N GLU A 244 -21.70 17.88 -11.93
CA GLU A 244 -22.54 19.07 -12.11
C GLU A 244 -22.42 19.96 -10.88
N ALA A 245 -22.05 21.22 -11.09
CA ALA A 245 -21.94 22.21 -10.04
C ALA A 245 -22.06 23.63 -10.61
N SER A 246 -22.38 24.61 -9.76
CA SER A 246 -22.45 26.02 -10.12
C SER A 246 -21.28 26.82 -9.53
N GLY A 247 -20.67 27.71 -10.31
CA GLY A 247 -19.55 28.55 -9.86
C GLY A 247 -18.17 27.86 -9.90
N ASN A 248 -17.21 28.42 -9.18
CA ASN A 248 -15.83 27.92 -9.12
C ASN A 248 -15.70 26.88 -8.01
N ASN A 249 -15.99 25.64 -8.29
CA ASN A 249 -15.95 24.57 -7.30
C ASN A 249 -14.67 23.74 -7.40
N LEU A 250 -14.23 23.19 -6.28
CA LEU A 250 -13.13 22.20 -6.24
C LEU A 250 -13.73 20.80 -6.13
N LEU A 251 -13.51 19.99 -7.17
CA LEU A 251 -13.80 18.56 -7.16
C LEU A 251 -12.61 17.82 -6.51
N TYR A 252 -12.87 17.14 -5.40
CA TYR A 252 -11.93 16.23 -4.79
C TYR A 252 -12.06 14.85 -5.40
N LEU A 253 -10.92 14.27 -5.78
CA LEU A 253 -10.83 12.89 -6.23
C LEU A 253 -9.90 12.11 -5.29
N SER A 254 -10.43 11.09 -4.62
CA SER A 254 -9.68 10.21 -3.72
C SER A 254 -8.75 9.28 -4.50
N GLU A 255 -7.88 9.87 -5.32
CA GLU A 255 -6.83 9.19 -6.06
C GLU A 255 -5.49 9.87 -5.78
N VAL A 256 -4.43 9.06 -5.68
CA VAL A 256 -3.10 9.57 -5.33
C VAL A 256 -2.64 10.58 -6.39
N TYR A 257 -2.18 11.73 -5.91
CA TYR A 257 -1.58 12.74 -6.77
C TYR A 257 -0.29 12.21 -7.40
N TYR A 258 -0.21 12.31 -8.73
CA TYR A 258 0.99 11.97 -9.48
C TYR A 258 1.17 12.98 -10.63
N PRO A 259 2.37 13.56 -10.85
CA PRO A 259 2.58 14.69 -11.77
C PRO A 259 2.19 14.45 -13.23
N ASP A 260 2.23 13.19 -13.69
CA ASP A 260 1.96 12.87 -15.10
C ASP A 260 0.47 12.76 -15.44
N TRP A 261 -0.42 12.81 -14.45
CA TRP A 261 -1.85 12.86 -14.70
C TRP A 261 -2.28 14.22 -15.24
N LYS A 262 -3.17 14.20 -16.20
CA LYS A 262 -3.78 15.39 -16.81
C LYS A 262 -5.28 15.35 -16.60
N VAL A 263 -5.89 16.51 -16.43
CA VAL A 263 -7.33 16.65 -16.32
C VAL A 263 -7.87 17.54 -17.46
N TYR A 264 -9.05 17.17 -17.94
CA TYR A 264 -9.80 17.93 -18.91
C TYR A 264 -11.22 18.10 -18.36
N ILE A 265 -11.74 19.32 -18.39
CA ILE A 265 -13.11 19.64 -18.04
C ILE A 265 -13.80 20.05 -19.33
N ASP A 266 -14.81 19.30 -19.75
CA ASP A 266 -15.51 19.49 -21.01
C ASP A 266 -14.57 19.63 -22.24
N GLY A 267 -13.52 18.80 -22.23
CA GLY A 267 -12.50 18.77 -23.28
C GLY A 267 -11.43 19.88 -23.18
N GLN A 268 -11.51 20.80 -22.23
CA GLN A 268 -10.52 21.83 -21.99
C GLN A 268 -9.52 21.40 -20.89
N PRO A 269 -8.21 21.65 -21.09
CA PRO A 269 -7.22 21.32 -20.07
C PRO A 269 -7.44 22.16 -18.82
N ALA A 270 -7.29 21.52 -17.65
CA ALA A 270 -7.36 22.18 -16.35
C ALA A 270 -6.19 21.78 -15.46
N GLU A 271 -5.99 22.47 -14.33
CA GLU A 271 -4.94 22.17 -13.38
C GLU A 271 -5.41 21.12 -12.37
N ILE A 272 -4.53 20.15 -12.07
CA ILE A 272 -4.73 19.24 -10.94
C ILE A 272 -4.04 19.84 -9.71
N LEU A 273 -4.82 20.13 -8.68
CA LEU A 273 -4.31 20.63 -7.41
C LEU A 273 -4.03 19.44 -6.47
N LYS A 274 -2.81 19.39 -5.91
CA LYS A 274 -2.48 18.42 -4.86
C LYS A 274 -3.27 18.76 -3.60
N THR A 275 -4.15 17.86 -3.17
CA THR A 275 -5.15 18.09 -2.13
C THR A 275 -4.93 17.15 -0.96
N ASN A 276 -5.08 17.65 0.27
CA ASN A 276 -4.92 16.88 1.51
C ASN A 276 -3.64 16.02 1.50
N TYR A 277 -2.53 16.61 1.03
CA TYR A 277 -1.19 16.05 0.93
C TYR A 277 -1.01 14.91 -0.09
N LEU A 278 -1.95 13.99 -0.20
CA LEU A 278 -1.81 12.74 -0.96
C LEU A 278 -2.68 12.70 -2.22
N PHE A 279 -3.78 13.45 -2.26
CA PHE A 279 -4.86 13.28 -3.25
C PHE A 279 -4.90 14.41 -4.28
N ARG A 280 -5.85 14.35 -5.16
CA ARG A 280 -6.06 15.33 -6.23
C ARG A 280 -7.53 15.72 -6.37
#